data_8fff672189adc380b5d6fd9f8f05b4c3
#
_entry.id   8fff672189adc380b5d6fd9f8f05b4c3
#
_cell.length_a   1.000
_cell.length_b   1.000
_cell.length_c   1.000
_cell.angle_alpha   90.00
_cell.angle_beta   90.00
_cell.angle_gamma   90.00
#
_symmetry.space_group_name_H-M   'P 1'
#
loop_
_entity.id
_entity.type
_entity.pdbx_description
1 polymer ?
#
loop_
_entity_poly.entity_id
_entity_poly.type
_entity_poly.pdbx_seq_one_letter_code
_entity_poly.pdbx_strand_id
1 'polypeptide(L)'
;MIDKKHLKAFTTIVGADNIYDDKAHMIAYSYDATRTRFEPDAVIFPRSEEDVSKILKYCNDNLIVITARGAGSGFTGGALPANGGIILAMEKHMNKILEIDTENMVAVVQPGVINMDLQKHVEALGLFYPPDPASEEYSTLGGNVSENAGGMRAAKYGITKDYVMALKAVRANGDIIRAGKRTIKDVAGYNTAGILIASEGTLAVLTELTLKLIPKPKYKKTYMGIFPSVDNAMNAVFKSLSAGANPVAMEFLDKLVIEALIDKLGVDLPTDAGAVLVGDVDGNVPEEVSFQLETLEKSFKENAATEFRVAKDEEEEKQLWYARRNASQSITIFGNKKLNEDISVPRSMLPEALKNIYALGDKYGFKVPCFGHAGDGNIHVNVMIDISQIDEGHNCIEEIFQMVVDMGGTLSGEHGIGTSKAPFMGIAFNDEELQLFKDIKKAFDPNGILNPGKMGL
;
A
#
# COMPACT_ATOMS: atom_id res chain seq x y z
N MET A 1 18.53 -17.49 18.34
CA MET A 1 19.04 -18.42 17.28
C MET A 1 18.29 -19.74 17.36
N ILE A 2 17.81 -20.20 16.23
CA ILE A 2 17.07 -21.46 16.13
C ILE A 2 18.02 -22.65 16.26
N ASP A 3 17.62 -23.70 17.00
CA ASP A 3 18.45 -24.87 17.22
C ASP A 3 18.60 -25.75 15.97
N LYS A 4 19.72 -26.45 15.80
CA LYS A 4 19.94 -27.42 14.72
C LYS A 4 18.84 -28.48 14.61
N LYS A 5 18.21 -28.84 15.74
CA LYS A 5 17.05 -29.73 15.78
C LYS A 5 15.89 -29.18 14.91
N HIS A 6 15.59 -27.88 15.01
CA HIS A 6 14.51 -27.26 14.29
C HIS A 6 14.83 -27.10 12.79
N LEU A 7 16.08 -26.72 12.46
CA LEU A 7 16.55 -26.68 11.07
C LEU A 7 16.42 -28.06 10.39
N LYS A 8 16.79 -29.16 11.10
CA LYS A 8 16.59 -30.51 10.58
C LYS A 8 15.11 -30.85 10.32
N ALA A 9 14.23 -30.43 11.22
CA ALA A 9 12.80 -30.66 11.04
C ALA A 9 12.27 -29.90 9.80
N PHE A 10 12.63 -28.64 9.62
CA PHE A 10 12.28 -27.88 8.42
C PHE A 10 12.89 -28.48 7.16
N THR A 11 14.14 -28.94 7.21
CA THR A 11 14.78 -29.66 6.09
C THR A 11 13.97 -30.89 5.65
N THR A 12 13.38 -31.59 6.61
CA THR A 12 12.52 -32.76 6.30
C THR A 12 11.23 -32.34 5.60
N ILE A 13 10.71 -31.13 5.86
CA ILE A 13 9.48 -30.62 5.26
C ILE A 13 9.74 -30.07 3.85
N VAL A 14 10.70 -29.15 3.69
CA VAL A 14 10.88 -28.39 2.44
C VAL A 14 12.11 -28.83 1.63
N GLY A 15 12.99 -29.68 2.15
CA GLY A 15 14.28 -30.03 1.55
C GLY A 15 15.38 -29.02 1.86
N ALA A 16 16.64 -29.47 1.80
CA ALA A 16 17.80 -28.67 2.21
C ALA A 16 17.98 -27.39 1.37
N ASP A 17 17.67 -27.43 0.08
CA ASP A 17 17.82 -26.30 -0.85
C ASP A 17 16.79 -25.16 -0.66
N ASN A 18 15.92 -25.30 0.33
CA ASN A 18 14.84 -24.33 0.62
C ASN A 18 14.93 -23.78 2.05
N ILE A 19 16.06 -23.95 2.71
CA ILE A 19 16.36 -23.38 4.03
C ILE A 19 17.72 -22.70 3.97
N TYR A 20 17.77 -21.49 4.47
CA TYR A 20 19.00 -20.72 4.54
C TYR A 20 19.15 -20.14 5.96
N ASP A 21 20.28 -20.44 6.58
CA ASP A 21 20.73 -19.91 7.88
C ASP A 21 22.10 -19.22 7.77
N ASP A 22 22.56 -19.00 6.53
CA ASP A 22 23.79 -18.28 6.25
C ASP A 22 23.60 -16.76 6.31
N LYS A 23 24.68 -16.05 6.63
CA LYS A 23 24.68 -14.62 6.86
C LYS A 23 24.16 -13.79 5.66
N ALA A 24 24.40 -14.23 4.43
CA ALA A 24 24.01 -13.48 3.24
C ALA A 24 22.48 -13.45 3.09
N HIS A 25 21.83 -14.61 3.23
CA HIS A 25 20.38 -14.71 3.19
C HIS A 25 19.74 -14.00 4.39
N MET A 26 20.26 -14.17 5.60
CA MET A 26 19.73 -13.46 6.77
C MET A 26 19.78 -11.94 6.60
N ILE A 27 20.86 -11.39 6.04
CA ILE A 27 20.96 -9.96 5.73
C ILE A 27 19.93 -9.57 4.65
N ALA A 28 19.81 -10.34 3.56
CA ALA A 28 18.89 -10.03 2.46
C ALA A 28 17.42 -9.96 2.92
N TYR A 29 17.05 -10.77 3.91
CA TYR A 29 15.70 -10.83 4.45
C TYR A 29 15.50 -10.03 5.75
N SER A 30 16.53 -9.32 6.23
CA SER A 30 16.48 -8.56 7.48
C SER A 30 15.87 -7.17 7.35
N TYR A 31 15.63 -6.66 6.14
CA TYR A 31 15.16 -5.28 5.90
C TYR A 31 14.01 -5.26 4.88
N ASP A 32 13.28 -4.15 4.87
CA ASP A 32 12.27 -3.78 3.89
C ASP A 32 12.50 -2.34 3.40
N ALA A 33 11.49 -1.69 2.84
CA ALA A 33 11.62 -0.31 2.35
C ALA A 33 11.81 0.74 3.48
N THR A 34 11.53 0.41 4.74
CA THR A 34 11.85 1.28 5.90
C THR A 34 13.34 1.42 6.14
N ARG A 35 14.15 0.47 5.63
CA ARG A 35 15.59 0.30 5.92
C ARG A 35 15.91 -0.05 7.38
N THR A 36 14.89 -0.30 8.20
CA THR A 36 15.06 -0.87 9.54
C THR A 36 15.50 -2.34 9.41
N ARG A 37 16.34 -2.82 10.31
CA ARG A 37 16.88 -4.18 10.23
C ARG A 37 16.55 -4.99 11.46
N PHE A 38 16.02 -6.21 11.21
CA PHE A 38 15.86 -7.26 12.20
C PHE A 38 16.29 -8.57 11.55
N GLU A 39 17.35 -9.19 12.06
CA GLU A 39 17.88 -10.44 11.50
C GLU A 39 17.00 -11.63 11.91
N PRO A 40 16.52 -12.44 10.94
CA PRO A 40 15.85 -13.69 11.24
C PRO A 40 16.84 -14.75 11.72
N ASP A 41 16.33 -15.82 12.32
CA ASP A 41 17.14 -17.00 12.65
C ASP A 41 17.35 -17.94 11.44
N ALA A 42 16.40 -17.96 10.51
CA ALA A 42 16.48 -18.66 9.23
C ALA A 42 15.44 -18.13 8.24
N VAL A 43 15.66 -18.38 6.95
CA VAL A 43 14.72 -18.12 5.87
C VAL A 43 14.29 -19.45 5.26
N ILE A 44 12.98 -19.69 5.17
CA ILE A 44 12.40 -20.92 4.65
C ILE A 44 11.50 -20.61 3.47
N PHE A 45 11.67 -21.36 2.37
CA PHE A 45 10.88 -21.26 1.14
C PHE A 45 9.93 -22.45 1.02
N PRO A 46 8.66 -22.33 1.40
CA PRO A 46 7.69 -23.41 1.23
C PRO A 46 7.38 -23.61 -0.27
N ARG A 47 7.13 -24.86 -0.66
CA ARG A 47 6.85 -25.25 -2.05
C ARG A 47 5.35 -25.40 -2.32
N SER A 48 4.58 -25.58 -1.26
CA SER A 48 3.13 -25.84 -1.35
C SER A 48 2.39 -25.42 -0.08
N GLU A 49 1.07 -25.40 -0.13
CA GLU A 49 0.16 -25.18 1.00
C GLU A 49 0.41 -26.19 2.13
N GLU A 50 0.71 -27.47 1.78
CA GLU A 50 1.01 -28.52 2.75
C GLU A 50 2.34 -28.28 3.46
N ASP A 51 3.35 -27.76 2.78
CA ASP A 51 4.62 -27.36 3.42
C ASP A 51 4.36 -26.24 4.44
N VAL A 52 3.57 -25.22 4.06
CA VAL A 52 3.16 -24.13 4.96
C VAL A 52 2.44 -24.69 6.18
N SER A 53 1.48 -25.58 6.00
CA SER A 53 0.70 -26.21 7.08
C SER A 53 1.62 -26.97 8.05
N LYS A 54 2.54 -27.78 7.54
CA LYS A 54 3.50 -28.54 8.38
C LYS A 54 4.46 -27.64 9.13
N ILE A 55 4.96 -26.57 8.49
CA ILE A 55 5.86 -25.59 9.10
C ILE A 55 5.13 -24.87 10.24
N LEU A 56 3.92 -24.33 9.98
CA LEU A 56 3.15 -23.60 10.99
C LEU A 56 2.81 -24.50 12.17
N LYS A 57 2.32 -25.72 11.92
CA LYS A 57 2.07 -26.67 12.98
C LYS A 57 3.32 -26.94 13.83
N TYR A 58 4.45 -27.20 13.20
CA TYR A 58 5.71 -27.44 13.91
C TYR A 58 6.14 -26.23 14.75
N CYS A 59 6.03 -25.02 14.19
CA CYS A 59 6.35 -23.78 14.89
C CYS A 59 5.42 -23.53 16.07
N ASN A 60 4.13 -23.78 15.90
CA ASN A 60 3.14 -23.65 16.97
C ASN A 60 3.41 -24.62 18.13
N ASP A 61 3.76 -25.88 17.82
CA ASP A 61 4.08 -26.91 18.82
C ASP A 61 5.39 -26.61 19.57
N ASN A 62 6.29 -25.79 18.99
CA ASN A 62 7.60 -25.45 19.55
C ASN A 62 7.75 -23.95 19.91
N LEU A 63 6.69 -23.16 19.82
CA LEU A 63 6.66 -21.71 20.09
C LEU A 63 7.72 -20.92 19.29
N ILE A 64 7.91 -21.28 18.02
CA ILE A 64 8.84 -20.59 17.11
C ILE A 64 8.08 -19.49 16.39
N VAL A 65 8.57 -18.26 16.50
CA VAL A 65 7.98 -17.08 15.83
C VAL A 65 8.18 -17.17 14.32
N ILE A 66 7.17 -16.78 13.58
CA ILE A 66 7.14 -16.75 12.10
C ILE A 66 6.73 -15.37 11.60
N THR A 67 7.49 -14.86 10.64
CA THR A 67 7.09 -13.74 9.80
C THR A 67 6.89 -14.23 8.38
N ALA A 68 5.64 -14.21 7.87
CA ALA A 68 5.37 -14.44 6.46
C ALA A 68 5.86 -13.23 5.64
N ARG A 69 6.52 -13.49 4.51
CA ARG A 69 7.11 -12.43 3.69
C ARG A 69 6.87 -12.68 2.20
N GLY A 70 6.41 -11.64 1.51
CA GLY A 70 6.49 -11.53 0.06
C GLY A 70 7.79 -10.84 -0.36
N ALA A 71 7.73 -9.83 -1.21
CA ALA A 71 8.92 -9.10 -1.67
C ALA A 71 9.59 -8.20 -0.62
N GLY A 72 8.91 -7.90 0.50
CA GLY A 72 9.43 -6.95 1.50
C GLY A 72 9.47 -5.51 1.01
N SER A 73 8.49 -5.13 0.18
CA SER A 73 8.36 -3.80 -0.41
C SER A 73 7.63 -2.79 0.48
N GLY A 74 7.10 -3.22 1.62
CA GLY A 74 6.30 -2.39 2.52
C GLY A 74 7.11 -1.31 3.25
N PHE A 75 6.42 -0.24 3.66
CA PHE A 75 7.01 0.94 4.31
C PHE A 75 6.79 1.00 5.82
N THR A 76 6.27 -0.06 6.44
CA THR A 76 5.89 -0.06 7.86
C THR A 76 6.54 -1.15 8.69
N GLY A 77 7.36 -2.01 8.09
CA GLY A 77 8.02 -3.09 8.81
C GLY A 77 7.14 -4.35 8.97
N GLY A 78 6.04 -4.47 8.23
CA GLY A 78 5.13 -5.63 8.26
C GLY A 78 5.84 -6.95 7.94
N ALA A 79 6.80 -6.94 7.03
CA ALA A 79 7.58 -8.11 6.59
C ALA A 79 8.85 -8.39 7.41
N LEU A 80 9.10 -7.65 8.50
CA LEU A 80 10.33 -7.75 9.29
C LEU A 80 10.16 -8.67 10.50
N PRO A 81 11.15 -9.54 10.82
CA PRO A 81 11.12 -10.43 11.97
C PRO A 81 11.51 -9.68 13.27
N ALA A 82 10.69 -8.68 13.67
CA ALA A 82 11.01 -7.80 14.79
C ALA A 82 11.22 -8.55 16.13
N ASN A 83 10.59 -9.70 16.27
CA ASN A 83 10.71 -10.56 17.45
C ASN A 83 11.58 -11.80 17.19
N GLY A 84 12.45 -11.76 16.15
CA GLY A 84 13.28 -12.91 15.77
C GLY A 84 12.48 -14.02 15.09
N GLY A 85 12.96 -15.27 15.21
CA GLY A 85 12.32 -16.42 14.60
C GLY A 85 12.63 -16.59 13.12
N ILE A 86 11.74 -17.26 12.37
CA ILE A 86 11.96 -17.58 10.97
C ILE A 86 11.17 -16.66 10.04
N ILE A 87 11.73 -16.41 8.86
CA ILE A 87 10.98 -15.86 7.74
C ILE A 87 10.46 -17.01 6.88
N LEU A 88 9.17 -16.96 6.56
CA LEU A 88 8.52 -17.82 5.59
C LEU A 88 8.33 -17.04 4.30
N ALA A 89 9.25 -17.22 3.35
CA ALA A 89 9.36 -16.46 2.12
C ALA A 89 8.58 -17.14 1.00
N MET A 90 7.56 -16.45 0.44
CA MET A 90 6.58 -17.04 -0.47
C MET A 90 6.97 -16.91 -1.94
N GLU A 91 7.88 -16.01 -2.29
CA GLU A 91 8.14 -15.60 -3.68
C GLU A 91 8.89 -16.63 -4.54
N LYS A 92 9.64 -17.57 -3.92
CA LYS A 92 10.47 -18.52 -4.68
C LYS A 92 9.66 -19.62 -5.38
N HIS A 93 8.63 -20.17 -4.71
CA HIS A 93 7.90 -21.34 -5.18
C HIS A 93 6.39 -21.15 -5.22
N MET A 94 5.85 -20.25 -4.39
CA MET A 94 4.43 -19.96 -4.29
C MET A 94 4.03 -18.77 -5.17
N ASN A 95 4.46 -18.78 -6.45
CA ASN A 95 4.41 -17.63 -7.37
C ASN A 95 3.73 -17.96 -8.73
N LYS A 96 2.79 -18.89 -8.72
CA LYS A 96 2.10 -19.34 -9.96
C LYS A 96 0.75 -18.67 -10.10
N ILE A 97 0.41 -18.25 -11.32
CA ILE A 97 -0.97 -18.01 -11.75
C ILE A 97 -1.57 -19.39 -12.01
N LEU A 98 -2.54 -19.79 -11.18
CA LEU A 98 -3.11 -21.13 -11.22
C LEU A 98 -4.22 -21.26 -12.26
N GLU A 99 -5.04 -20.21 -12.40
CA GLU A 99 -6.19 -20.17 -13.28
C GLU A 99 -6.53 -18.73 -13.67
N ILE A 100 -6.90 -18.52 -14.94
CA ILE A 100 -7.60 -17.31 -15.39
C ILE A 100 -8.91 -17.76 -16.02
N ASP A 101 -10.01 -17.47 -15.33
CA ASP A 101 -11.36 -17.72 -15.79
C ASP A 101 -11.90 -16.45 -16.46
N THR A 102 -11.83 -16.44 -17.79
CA THR A 102 -12.25 -15.26 -18.58
C THR A 102 -13.77 -15.10 -18.64
N GLU A 103 -14.54 -16.18 -18.47
CA GLU A 103 -16.00 -16.14 -18.48
C GLU A 103 -16.54 -15.51 -17.18
N ASN A 104 -15.98 -15.92 -16.05
CA ASN A 104 -16.35 -15.39 -14.73
C ASN A 104 -15.51 -14.18 -14.30
N MET A 105 -14.51 -13.78 -15.11
CA MET A 105 -13.58 -12.68 -14.84
C MET A 105 -12.90 -12.83 -13.48
N VAL A 106 -12.24 -13.97 -13.27
CA VAL A 106 -11.57 -14.34 -12.02
C VAL A 106 -10.16 -14.83 -12.29
N ALA A 107 -9.22 -14.44 -11.47
CA ALA A 107 -7.88 -15.02 -11.41
C ALA A 107 -7.69 -15.78 -10.10
N VAL A 108 -7.11 -16.99 -10.16
CA VAL A 108 -6.65 -17.74 -9.00
C VAL A 108 -5.14 -17.78 -9.04
N VAL A 109 -4.50 -17.26 -7.98
CA VAL A 109 -3.05 -17.09 -7.93
C VAL A 109 -2.48 -17.51 -6.59
N GLN A 110 -1.20 -17.86 -6.58
CA GLN A 110 -0.43 -18.03 -5.37
C GLN A 110 0.07 -16.67 -4.84
N PRO A 111 0.35 -16.54 -3.52
CA PRO A 111 0.64 -15.25 -2.88
C PRO A 111 1.96 -14.60 -3.35
N GLY A 112 2.91 -15.36 -3.86
CA GLY A 112 4.19 -14.86 -4.37
C GLY A 112 4.15 -14.33 -5.81
N VAL A 113 3.01 -14.35 -6.49
CA VAL A 113 2.86 -13.74 -7.83
C VAL A 113 3.07 -12.23 -7.73
N ILE A 114 3.88 -11.67 -8.62
CA ILE A 114 4.09 -10.22 -8.71
C ILE A 114 2.86 -9.54 -9.29
N ASN A 115 2.50 -8.39 -8.73
CA ASN A 115 1.30 -7.66 -9.13
C ASN A 115 1.28 -7.36 -10.64
N MET A 116 2.36 -6.77 -11.16
CA MET A 116 2.50 -6.43 -12.58
C MET A 116 2.47 -7.66 -13.49
N ASP A 117 2.96 -8.82 -13.03
CA ASP A 117 2.94 -10.04 -13.84
C ASP A 117 1.50 -10.53 -14.04
N LEU A 118 0.65 -10.45 -12.99
CA LEU A 118 -0.78 -10.72 -13.14
C LEU A 118 -1.43 -9.71 -14.09
N GLN A 119 -1.17 -8.41 -13.90
CA GLN A 119 -1.75 -7.35 -14.75
C GLN A 119 -1.43 -7.60 -16.22
N LYS A 120 -0.15 -7.78 -16.58
CA LYS A 120 0.28 -8.08 -17.96
C LYS A 120 -0.41 -9.32 -18.53
N HIS A 121 -0.54 -10.37 -17.72
CA HIS A 121 -1.15 -11.63 -18.16
C HIS A 121 -2.63 -11.46 -18.48
N VAL A 122 -3.41 -10.81 -17.60
CA VAL A 122 -4.85 -10.61 -17.80
C VAL A 122 -5.15 -9.56 -18.87
N GLU A 123 -4.31 -8.54 -19.02
CA GLU A 123 -4.44 -7.51 -20.06
C GLU A 123 -4.31 -8.10 -21.47
N ALA A 124 -3.44 -9.08 -21.66
CA ALA A 124 -3.32 -9.81 -22.93
C ALA A 124 -4.62 -10.57 -23.31
N LEU A 125 -5.48 -10.82 -22.33
CA LEU A 125 -6.80 -11.47 -22.49
C LEU A 125 -7.97 -10.46 -22.55
N GLY A 126 -7.68 -9.16 -22.58
CA GLY A 126 -8.70 -8.09 -22.57
C GLY A 126 -9.35 -7.85 -21.21
N LEU A 127 -8.75 -8.39 -20.15
CA LEU A 127 -9.17 -8.19 -18.77
C LEU A 127 -8.23 -7.21 -18.04
N PHE A 128 -8.61 -6.79 -16.84
CA PHE A 128 -7.88 -5.82 -16.07
C PHE A 128 -7.95 -6.14 -14.56
N TYR A 129 -6.80 -6.09 -13.89
CA TYR A 129 -6.67 -6.11 -12.44
C TYR A 129 -6.24 -4.71 -11.97
N PRO A 130 -7.15 -3.88 -11.46
CA PRO A 130 -6.89 -2.46 -11.23
C PRO A 130 -5.90 -2.10 -10.13
N PRO A 131 -5.79 -2.81 -8.99
CA PRO A 131 -4.90 -2.37 -7.90
C PRO A 131 -3.45 -2.19 -8.38
N ASP A 132 -2.91 -0.98 -8.14
CA ASP A 132 -1.62 -0.53 -8.66
C ASP A 132 -0.75 0.14 -7.58
N PRO A 133 -0.39 -0.57 -6.52
CA PRO A 133 0.53 0.02 -5.53
C PRO A 133 1.80 0.51 -6.23
N ALA A 134 2.41 1.58 -5.70
CA ALA A 134 3.62 2.15 -6.29
C ALA A 134 4.77 1.12 -6.45
N SER A 135 4.67 0.00 -5.76
CA SER A 135 5.58 -1.15 -5.83
C SER A 135 5.11 -2.27 -6.78
N GLU A 136 4.13 -2.05 -7.66
CA GLU A 136 3.49 -3.09 -8.48
C GLU A 136 4.48 -3.93 -9.30
N GLU A 137 5.63 -3.36 -9.70
CA GLU A 137 6.68 -4.05 -10.46
C GLU A 137 7.37 -5.19 -9.68
N TYR A 138 7.31 -5.16 -8.35
CA TYR A 138 8.02 -6.12 -7.50
C TYR A 138 7.22 -6.58 -6.27
N SER A 139 6.14 -5.92 -5.88
CA SER A 139 5.29 -6.38 -4.78
C SER A 139 4.55 -7.66 -5.15
N THR A 140 4.40 -8.55 -4.16
CA THR A 140 3.63 -9.77 -4.33
C THR A 140 2.16 -9.57 -4.00
N LEU A 141 1.27 -10.28 -4.68
CA LEU A 141 -0.18 -10.21 -4.44
C LEU A 141 -0.54 -10.61 -3.00
N GLY A 142 0.16 -11.60 -2.41
CA GLY A 142 -0.03 -11.96 -0.99
C GLY A 142 0.33 -10.84 -0.04
N GLY A 143 1.41 -10.09 -0.32
CA GLY A 143 1.78 -8.88 0.41
C GLY A 143 0.74 -7.79 0.26
N ASN A 144 0.30 -7.52 -0.99
CA ASN A 144 -0.73 -6.50 -1.26
C ASN A 144 -2.06 -6.80 -0.54
N VAL A 145 -2.47 -8.07 -0.46
CA VAL A 145 -3.66 -8.49 0.30
C VAL A 145 -3.45 -8.35 1.80
N SER A 146 -2.27 -8.74 2.31
CA SER A 146 -1.96 -8.67 3.74
C SER A 146 -1.91 -7.24 4.27
N GLU A 147 -1.49 -6.28 3.44
CA GLU A 147 -1.47 -4.84 3.75
C GLU A 147 -2.76 -4.14 3.31
N ASN A 148 -3.58 -4.76 2.47
CA ASN A 148 -4.68 -4.11 1.75
C ASN A 148 -4.19 -2.90 0.92
N ALA A 149 -3.13 -3.10 0.16
CA ALA A 149 -2.44 -2.05 -0.57
C ALA A 149 -3.38 -1.23 -1.48
N GLY A 150 -3.19 0.09 -1.46
CA GLY A 150 -3.84 1.04 -2.35
C GLY A 150 -3.01 1.32 -3.61
N GLY A 151 -3.18 2.50 -4.19
CA GLY A 151 -2.47 3.00 -5.37
C GLY A 151 -3.23 4.11 -6.06
N MET A 152 -2.65 4.67 -7.12
CA MET A 152 -3.19 5.83 -7.82
C MET A 152 -4.58 5.59 -8.42
N ARG A 153 -4.90 4.34 -8.80
CA ARG A 153 -6.20 3.96 -9.40
C ARG A 153 -7.32 3.81 -8.36
N ALA A 154 -7.01 3.94 -7.06
CA ALA A 154 -7.97 3.73 -5.99
C ALA A 154 -9.18 4.68 -6.06
N ALA A 155 -8.98 5.91 -6.55
CA ALA A 155 -10.03 6.92 -6.69
C ALA A 155 -11.23 6.43 -7.51
N LYS A 156 -11.00 5.68 -8.59
CA LYS A 156 -12.03 5.10 -9.46
C LYS A 156 -12.33 3.65 -9.14
N TYR A 157 -11.29 2.85 -8.95
CA TYR A 157 -11.42 1.39 -8.96
C TYR A 157 -11.42 0.78 -7.56
N GLY A 158 -11.11 1.55 -6.52
CA GLY A 158 -10.93 0.99 -5.19
C GLY A 158 -9.55 0.35 -4.99
N ILE A 159 -9.40 -0.35 -3.89
CA ILE A 159 -8.12 -0.89 -3.41
C ILE A 159 -8.13 -2.42 -3.42
N THR A 160 -7.06 -3.05 -2.96
CA THR A 160 -6.89 -4.52 -3.04
C THR A 160 -8.08 -5.31 -2.49
N LYS A 161 -8.67 -4.92 -1.34
CA LYS A 161 -9.82 -5.63 -0.74
C LYS A 161 -11.03 -5.71 -1.65
N ASP A 162 -11.23 -4.73 -2.54
CA ASP A 162 -12.40 -4.66 -3.43
C ASP A 162 -12.32 -5.70 -4.56
N TYR A 163 -11.14 -6.32 -4.73
CA TYR A 163 -10.87 -7.34 -5.74
C TYR A 163 -10.65 -8.73 -5.16
N VAL A 164 -10.55 -8.89 -3.84
CA VAL A 164 -10.40 -10.21 -3.22
C VAL A 164 -11.76 -10.86 -3.02
N MET A 165 -12.02 -11.94 -3.75
CA MET A 165 -13.26 -12.71 -3.64
C MET A 165 -13.14 -13.84 -2.63
N ALA A 166 -11.99 -14.54 -2.61
CA ALA A 166 -11.75 -15.64 -1.70
C ALA A 166 -10.24 -15.81 -1.43
N LEU A 167 -9.95 -16.47 -0.32
CA LEU A 167 -8.60 -16.78 0.14
C LEU A 167 -8.52 -18.23 0.60
N LYS A 168 -7.34 -18.89 0.39
CA LYS A 168 -6.90 -19.98 1.27
C LYS A 168 -5.79 -19.46 2.15
N ALA A 169 -5.82 -19.88 3.40
CA ALA A 169 -4.83 -19.49 4.38
C ALA A 169 -4.57 -20.63 5.38
N VAL A 170 -3.41 -20.60 6.00
CA VAL A 170 -3.04 -21.56 7.03
C VAL A 170 -2.94 -20.83 8.37
N ARG A 171 -3.67 -21.32 9.37
CA ARG A 171 -3.64 -20.80 10.75
C ARG A 171 -2.39 -21.27 11.49
N ALA A 172 -2.08 -20.63 12.61
CA ALA A 172 -0.92 -20.96 13.44
C ALA A 172 -0.80 -22.46 13.79
N ASN A 173 -1.92 -23.14 14.03
CA ASN A 173 -1.95 -24.57 14.36
C ASN A 173 -1.78 -25.52 13.14
N GLY A 174 -1.59 -24.97 11.94
CA GLY A 174 -1.44 -25.71 10.69
C GLY A 174 -2.74 -26.01 9.97
N ASP A 175 -3.91 -25.63 10.49
CA ASP A 175 -5.19 -25.83 9.82
C ASP A 175 -5.30 -24.95 8.57
N ILE A 176 -5.66 -25.61 7.46
CA ILE A 176 -5.95 -24.92 6.20
C ILE A 176 -7.41 -24.47 6.22
N ILE A 177 -7.63 -23.17 6.04
CA ILE A 177 -8.97 -22.59 5.99
C ILE A 177 -9.23 -21.95 4.63
N ARG A 178 -10.52 -21.88 4.27
CA ARG A 178 -11.02 -21.16 3.11
C ARG A 178 -11.93 -20.03 3.58
N ALA A 179 -11.73 -18.84 3.05
CA ALA A 179 -12.49 -17.64 3.37
C ALA A 179 -13.03 -17.02 2.07
N GLY A 180 -14.33 -16.75 2.00
CA GLY A 180 -14.99 -16.24 0.79
C GLY A 180 -15.29 -17.31 -0.27
N LYS A 181 -15.82 -16.88 -1.40
CA LYS A 181 -16.26 -17.70 -2.55
C LYS A 181 -15.96 -17.00 -3.86
N ARG A 182 -16.00 -17.77 -4.99
CA ARG A 182 -15.91 -17.20 -6.35
C ARG A 182 -17.20 -16.51 -6.84
N THR A 183 -18.25 -16.49 -6.03
CA THR A 183 -19.54 -15.90 -6.37
C THR A 183 -19.57 -14.42 -5.99
N ILE A 184 -20.23 -13.58 -6.79
CA ILE A 184 -20.41 -12.15 -6.51
C ILE A 184 -21.23 -11.94 -5.22
N LYS A 185 -22.18 -12.84 -4.92
CA LYS A 185 -22.98 -12.81 -3.70
C LYS A 185 -22.64 -14.00 -2.83
N ASP A 186 -22.25 -13.75 -1.57
CA ASP A 186 -22.08 -14.76 -0.54
C ASP A 186 -22.45 -14.14 0.82
N VAL A 187 -23.43 -14.74 1.51
CA VAL A 187 -23.88 -14.36 2.85
C VAL A 187 -23.87 -15.57 3.81
N ALA A 188 -23.19 -16.66 3.41
CA ALA A 188 -23.13 -17.90 4.19
C ALA A 188 -21.96 -17.85 5.19
N GLY A 189 -22.23 -17.36 6.40
CA GLY A 189 -21.26 -17.25 7.47
C GLY A 189 -20.67 -15.84 7.62
N TYR A 190 -19.64 -15.73 8.48
CA TYR A 190 -18.92 -14.47 8.65
C TYR A 190 -18.02 -14.15 7.44
N ASN A 191 -17.79 -12.86 7.18
CA ASN A 191 -16.82 -12.40 6.19
C ASN A 191 -15.38 -12.60 6.71
N THR A 192 -14.93 -13.84 6.74
CA THR A 192 -13.58 -14.19 7.20
C THR A 192 -12.49 -13.74 6.23
N ALA A 193 -12.80 -13.57 4.94
CA ALA A 193 -11.87 -12.97 3.99
C ALA A 193 -11.56 -11.53 4.38
N GLY A 194 -12.58 -10.73 4.73
CA GLY A 194 -12.39 -9.36 5.19
C GLY A 194 -11.57 -9.23 6.49
N ILE A 195 -11.58 -10.26 7.36
CA ILE A 195 -10.75 -10.28 8.58
C ILE A 195 -9.28 -10.59 8.23
N LEU A 196 -9.03 -11.41 7.22
CA LEU A 196 -7.66 -11.79 6.80
C LEU A 196 -6.98 -10.73 5.92
N ILE A 197 -7.74 -9.95 5.17
CA ILE A 197 -7.22 -8.80 4.42
C ILE A 197 -6.79 -7.73 5.42
N ALA A 198 -5.69 -7.03 5.18
CA ALA A 198 -5.09 -6.05 6.07
C ALA A 198 -4.70 -6.60 7.46
N SER A 199 -4.49 -7.92 7.58
CA SER A 199 -4.04 -8.54 8.84
C SER A 199 -2.53 -8.57 9.00
N GLU A 200 -1.76 -8.11 8.03
CA GLU A 200 -0.29 -8.04 8.05
C GLU A 200 0.38 -9.37 8.47
N GLY A 201 -0.22 -10.50 8.07
CA GLY A 201 0.28 -11.82 8.42
C GLY A 201 0.17 -12.20 9.90
N THR A 202 -0.58 -11.43 10.71
CA THR A 202 -0.74 -11.68 12.14
C THR A 202 -1.76 -12.77 12.46
N LEU A 203 -2.70 -13.06 11.54
CA LEU A 203 -3.80 -14.01 11.78
C LEU A 203 -3.59 -15.36 11.09
N ALA A 204 -3.07 -15.35 9.86
CA ALA A 204 -2.82 -16.56 9.08
C ALA A 204 -1.80 -16.27 7.97
N VAL A 205 -1.24 -17.32 7.37
CA VAL A 205 -0.38 -17.23 6.19
C VAL A 205 -1.21 -17.55 4.94
N LEU A 206 -1.30 -16.60 4.01
CA LEU A 206 -2.04 -16.74 2.75
C LEU A 206 -1.33 -17.72 1.81
N THR A 207 -2.08 -18.63 1.17
CA THR A 207 -1.53 -19.65 0.26
C THR A 207 -2.15 -19.63 -1.13
N GLU A 208 -3.37 -19.09 -1.28
CA GLU A 208 -4.06 -18.91 -2.55
C GLU A 208 -4.98 -17.70 -2.48
N LEU A 209 -5.05 -16.95 -3.56
CA LEU A 209 -5.90 -15.77 -3.71
C LEU A 209 -6.83 -15.98 -4.90
N THR A 210 -8.12 -15.70 -4.73
CA THR A 210 -9.10 -15.61 -5.80
C THR A 210 -9.46 -14.15 -6.00
N LEU A 211 -9.09 -13.60 -7.14
CA LEU A 211 -9.15 -12.18 -7.44
C LEU A 211 -10.17 -11.90 -8.54
N LYS A 212 -11.00 -10.89 -8.33
CA LYS A 212 -11.92 -10.36 -9.32
C LYS A 212 -11.15 -9.60 -10.39
N LEU A 213 -11.55 -9.80 -11.64
CA LEU A 213 -11.09 -9.03 -12.80
C LEU A 213 -12.25 -8.21 -13.35
N ILE A 214 -11.92 -7.20 -14.15
CA ILE A 214 -12.90 -6.42 -14.90
C ILE A 214 -12.47 -6.35 -16.37
N PRO A 215 -13.34 -5.97 -17.32
CA PRO A 215 -12.93 -5.68 -18.69
C PRO A 215 -11.91 -4.54 -18.73
N LYS A 216 -10.86 -4.67 -19.56
CA LYS A 216 -9.86 -3.61 -19.74
C LYS A 216 -10.50 -2.39 -20.43
N PRO A 217 -10.39 -1.18 -19.86
CA PRO A 217 -10.83 0.04 -20.52
C PRO A 217 -10.13 0.23 -21.85
N LYS A 218 -10.89 0.71 -22.87
CA LYS A 218 -10.38 0.82 -24.24
C LYS A 218 -9.70 2.17 -24.52
N TYR A 219 -10.12 3.20 -23.82
CA TYR A 219 -9.65 4.57 -24.03
C TYR A 219 -9.11 5.12 -22.71
N LYS A 220 -7.99 5.80 -22.79
CA LYS A 220 -7.34 6.50 -21.66
C LYS A 220 -6.78 7.82 -22.14
N LYS A 221 -6.83 8.86 -21.30
CA LYS A 221 -6.18 10.15 -21.52
C LYS A 221 -5.59 10.64 -20.21
N THR A 222 -4.39 11.21 -20.31
CA THR A 222 -3.70 11.87 -19.18
C THR A 222 -3.94 13.36 -19.26
N TYR A 223 -4.19 14.00 -18.12
CA TYR A 223 -4.39 15.44 -17.98
C TYR A 223 -3.50 16.01 -16.87
N MET A 224 -3.27 17.32 -16.94
CA MET A 224 -2.59 18.10 -15.90
C MET A 224 -3.25 19.45 -15.74
N GLY A 225 -3.30 19.95 -14.49
CA GLY A 225 -3.70 21.32 -14.17
C GLY A 225 -2.71 21.99 -13.23
N ILE A 226 -2.47 23.29 -13.42
CA ILE A 226 -1.58 24.10 -12.59
C ILE A 226 -2.43 25.13 -11.85
N PHE A 227 -2.20 25.29 -10.55
CA PHE A 227 -2.99 26.14 -9.67
C PHE A 227 -2.13 27.11 -8.88
N PRO A 228 -2.67 28.32 -8.54
CA PRO A 228 -1.95 29.30 -7.73
C PRO A 228 -1.82 28.88 -6.26
N SER A 229 -2.66 27.96 -5.77
CA SER A 229 -2.60 27.47 -4.39
C SER A 229 -3.12 26.03 -4.28
N VAL A 230 -2.74 25.37 -3.17
CA VAL A 230 -3.29 24.06 -2.81
C VAL A 230 -4.80 24.11 -2.60
N ASP A 231 -5.32 25.17 -1.98
CA ASP A 231 -6.77 25.33 -1.76
C ASP A 231 -7.55 25.35 -3.08
N ASN A 232 -7.04 26.07 -4.09
CA ASN A 232 -7.65 26.09 -5.42
C ASN A 232 -7.66 24.68 -6.05
N ALA A 233 -6.54 23.95 -5.96
CA ALA A 233 -6.43 22.60 -6.49
C ALA A 233 -7.41 21.63 -5.79
N MET A 234 -7.46 21.63 -4.46
CA MET A 234 -8.36 20.74 -3.70
C MET A 234 -9.84 21.06 -3.92
N ASN A 235 -10.19 22.35 -4.05
CA ASN A 235 -11.55 22.74 -4.44
C ASN A 235 -11.90 22.26 -5.86
N ALA A 236 -10.95 22.31 -6.79
CA ALA A 236 -11.15 21.79 -8.14
C ALA A 236 -11.37 20.26 -8.14
N VAL A 237 -10.61 19.50 -7.32
CA VAL A 237 -10.83 18.06 -7.10
C VAL A 237 -12.27 17.80 -6.66
N PHE A 238 -12.67 18.42 -5.56
CA PHE A 238 -14.02 18.22 -5.01
C PHE A 238 -15.14 18.53 -6.00
N LYS A 239 -15.03 19.69 -6.69
CA LYS A 239 -16.04 20.10 -7.69
C LYS A 239 -16.07 19.17 -8.88
N SER A 240 -14.91 18.70 -9.36
CA SER A 240 -14.85 17.75 -10.49
C SER A 240 -15.59 16.46 -10.17
N LEU A 241 -15.29 15.88 -9.01
CA LEU A 241 -15.93 14.64 -8.56
C LEU A 241 -17.43 14.81 -8.34
N SER A 242 -17.85 15.94 -7.72
CA SER A 242 -19.28 16.26 -7.52
C SER A 242 -20.02 16.52 -8.81
N ALA A 243 -19.36 16.98 -9.87
CA ALA A 243 -19.92 17.19 -11.20
C ALA A 243 -19.97 15.91 -12.05
N GLY A 244 -19.54 14.78 -11.52
CA GLY A 244 -19.63 13.48 -12.17
C GLY A 244 -18.38 13.03 -12.92
N ALA A 245 -17.24 13.74 -12.81
CA ALA A 245 -15.97 13.20 -13.26
C ALA A 245 -15.59 11.99 -12.39
N ASN A 246 -15.09 10.95 -13.03
CA ASN A 246 -14.65 9.73 -12.34
C ASN A 246 -13.24 9.37 -12.82
N PRO A 247 -12.23 10.21 -12.49
CA PRO A 247 -10.86 9.99 -12.93
C PRO A 247 -10.28 8.71 -12.32
N VAL A 248 -9.47 8.03 -13.11
CA VAL A 248 -8.70 6.85 -12.67
C VAL A 248 -7.73 7.21 -11.57
N ALA A 249 -7.02 8.31 -11.78
CA ALA A 249 -6.06 8.90 -10.85
C ALA A 249 -6.20 10.42 -10.83
N MET A 250 -6.01 11.02 -9.68
CA MET A 250 -5.93 12.46 -9.50
C MET A 250 -4.91 12.76 -8.40
N GLU A 251 -3.68 12.97 -8.85
CA GLU A 251 -2.51 13.15 -8.00
C GLU A 251 -2.18 14.62 -7.82
N PHE A 252 -1.85 15.02 -6.60
CA PHE A 252 -1.41 16.38 -6.35
C PHE A 252 0.05 16.47 -5.94
N LEU A 253 0.68 17.58 -6.26
CA LEU A 253 2.00 18.01 -5.81
C LEU A 253 1.84 19.41 -5.22
N ASP A 254 2.34 19.63 -4.01
CA ASP A 254 2.35 20.95 -3.39
C ASP A 254 3.52 21.81 -3.87
N LYS A 255 3.55 23.05 -3.42
CA LYS A 255 4.57 24.04 -3.77
C LYS A 255 5.99 23.57 -3.43
N LEU A 256 6.21 22.95 -2.26
CA LEU A 256 7.54 22.47 -1.86
C LEU A 256 8.02 21.32 -2.77
N VAL A 257 7.12 20.43 -3.16
CA VAL A 257 7.45 19.38 -4.12
C VAL A 257 7.78 19.95 -5.48
N ILE A 258 7.04 20.95 -5.97
CA ILE A 258 7.29 21.64 -7.24
C ILE A 258 8.67 22.31 -7.21
N GLU A 259 8.98 23.06 -6.16
CA GLU A 259 10.28 23.70 -5.95
C GLU A 259 11.43 22.68 -6.00
N ALA A 260 11.26 21.54 -5.29
CA ALA A 260 12.26 20.47 -5.29
C ALA A 260 12.46 19.83 -6.66
N LEU A 261 11.38 19.63 -7.44
CA LEU A 261 11.44 19.09 -8.79
C LEU A 261 12.15 20.02 -9.77
N ILE A 262 11.87 21.33 -9.69
CA ILE A 262 12.52 22.34 -10.52
C ILE A 262 14.03 22.40 -10.18
N ASP A 263 14.36 22.52 -8.88
CA ASP A 263 15.74 22.67 -8.43
C ASP A 263 16.61 21.43 -8.74
N LYS A 264 16.10 20.24 -8.46
CA LYS A 264 16.88 18.99 -8.57
C LYS A 264 16.89 18.39 -9.96
N LEU A 265 15.78 18.50 -10.71
CA LEU A 265 15.60 17.80 -11.99
C LEU A 265 15.34 18.72 -13.18
N GLY A 266 15.21 20.03 -12.96
CA GLY A 266 14.93 21.00 -14.02
C GLY A 266 13.59 20.74 -14.72
N VAL A 267 12.58 20.27 -13.97
CA VAL A 267 11.24 20.05 -14.53
C VAL A 267 10.64 21.39 -14.97
N ASP A 268 10.08 21.43 -16.18
CA ASP A 268 9.48 22.62 -16.75
C ASP A 268 8.07 22.86 -16.13
N LEU A 269 8.07 23.47 -14.94
CA LEU A 269 6.87 23.92 -14.23
C LEU A 269 7.03 25.41 -13.85
N PRO A 270 5.95 26.19 -13.79
CA PRO A 270 6.00 27.57 -13.33
C PRO A 270 6.50 27.67 -11.87
N THR A 271 7.44 28.55 -11.62
CA THR A 271 8.04 28.75 -10.27
C THR A 271 7.07 29.38 -9.27
N ASP A 272 5.98 30.00 -9.75
CA ASP A 272 4.89 30.56 -8.97
C ASP A 272 3.69 29.61 -8.80
N ALA A 273 3.79 28.38 -9.34
CA ALA A 273 2.77 27.36 -9.12
C ALA A 273 2.66 27.02 -7.63
N GLY A 274 1.44 27.07 -7.10
CA GLY A 274 1.13 26.68 -5.72
C GLY A 274 0.77 25.22 -5.59
N ALA A 275 0.23 24.61 -6.64
CA ALA A 275 -0.05 23.17 -6.72
C ALA A 275 -0.16 22.71 -8.18
N VAL A 276 0.12 21.42 -8.40
CA VAL A 276 -0.13 20.72 -9.67
C VAL A 276 -1.06 19.54 -9.39
N LEU A 277 -2.07 19.35 -10.25
CA LEU A 277 -2.85 18.12 -10.34
C LEU A 277 -2.47 17.40 -11.64
N VAL A 278 -2.18 16.11 -11.57
CA VAL A 278 -1.97 15.24 -12.73
C VAL A 278 -2.80 13.97 -12.56
N GLY A 279 -3.37 13.45 -13.64
CA GLY A 279 -4.19 12.26 -13.53
C GLY A 279 -4.57 11.66 -14.86
N ASP A 280 -5.29 10.56 -14.78
CA ASP A 280 -5.81 9.82 -15.92
C ASP A 280 -7.34 9.76 -15.85
N VAL A 281 -7.97 9.78 -17.01
CA VAL A 281 -9.35 9.35 -17.21
C VAL A 281 -9.39 8.19 -18.18
N ASP A 282 -10.31 7.28 -18.00
CA ASP A 282 -10.51 6.16 -18.92
C ASP A 282 -12.00 5.84 -19.11
N GLY A 283 -12.27 5.02 -20.11
CA GLY A 283 -13.63 4.59 -20.44
C GLY A 283 -13.67 3.58 -21.59
N ASN A 284 -14.87 3.08 -21.89
CA ASN A 284 -15.09 2.12 -22.95
C ASN A 284 -15.52 2.74 -24.28
N VAL A 285 -15.91 4.02 -24.26
CA VAL A 285 -16.26 4.82 -25.42
C VAL A 285 -15.59 6.19 -25.34
N PRO A 286 -15.25 6.81 -26.50
CA PRO A 286 -14.57 8.12 -26.52
C PRO A 286 -15.36 9.24 -25.84
N GLU A 287 -16.68 9.21 -25.94
CA GLU A 287 -17.59 10.20 -25.37
C GLU A 287 -17.53 10.24 -23.84
N GLU A 288 -17.31 9.09 -23.20
CA GLU A 288 -17.14 8.98 -21.76
C GLU A 288 -15.85 9.70 -21.31
N VAL A 289 -14.76 9.48 -22.02
CA VAL A 289 -13.48 10.14 -21.75
C VAL A 289 -13.56 11.65 -22.00
N SER A 290 -14.22 12.06 -23.11
CA SER A 290 -14.43 13.48 -23.44
C SER A 290 -15.24 14.20 -22.38
N PHE A 291 -16.36 13.60 -21.93
CA PHE A 291 -17.20 14.16 -20.86
C PHE A 291 -16.41 14.39 -19.57
N GLN A 292 -15.57 13.42 -19.19
CA GLN A 292 -14.74 13.54 -17.99
C GLN A 292 -13.73 14.68 -18.12
N LEU A 293 -13.03 14.78 -19.28
CA LEU A 293 -12.06 15.85 -19.54
C LEU A 293 -12.71 17.23 -19.54
N GLU A 294 -13.87 17.39 -20.19
CA GLU A 294 -14.61 18.64 -20.20
C GLU A 294 -15.06 19.06 -18.79
N THR A 295 -15.49 18.10 -17.98
CA THR A 295 -15.90 18.33 -16.60
C THR A 295 -14.72 18.77 -15.74
N LEU A 296 -13.55 18.10 -15.89
CA LEU A 296 -12.30 18.46 -15.21
C LEU A 296 -11.84 19.86 -15.64
N GLU A 297 -11.75 20.12 -16.94
CA GLU A 297 -11.31 21.41 -17.47
C GLU A 297 -12.16 22.56 -16.96
N LYS A 298 -13.49 22.40 -16.98
CA LYS A 298 -14.42 23.38 -16.45
C LYS A 298 -14.19 23.64 -14.97
N SER A 299 -14.14 22.57 -14.15
CA SER A 299 -13.94 22.68 -12.71
C SER A 299 -12.59 23.31 -12.37
N PHE A 300 -11.53 22.98 -13.12
CA PHE A 300 -10.19 23.54 -12.93
C PHE A 300 -10.19 25.05 -13.23
N LYS A 301 -10.77 25.46 -14.36
CA LYS A 301 -10.89 26.89 -14.72
C LYS A 301 -11.70 27.69 -13.69
N GLU A 302 -12.81 27.13 -13.21
CA GLU A 302 -13.65 27.76 -12.18
C GLU A 302 -12.92 27.90 -10.82
N ASN A 303 -11.86 27.11 -10.60
CA ASN A 303 -11.03 27.18 -9.41
C ASN A 303 -9.62 27.76 -9.68
N ALA A 304 -9.56 28.70 -10.63
CA ALA A 304 -8.39 29.51 -10.94
C ALA A 304 -7.17 28.72 -11.44
N ALA A 305 -7.36 27.57 -12.07
CA ALA A 305 -6.26 26.90 -12.76
C ALA A 305 -5.66 27.85 -13.82
N THR A 306 -4.36 28.02 -13.78
CA THR A 306 -3.60 28.84 -14.74
C THR A 306 -3.35 28.10 -16.04
N GLU A 307 -3.35 26.76 -15.98
CA GLU A 307 -3.20 25.88 -17.13
C GLU A 307 -4.04 24.61 -16.94
N PHE A 308 -4.63 24.11 -18.05
CA PHE A 308 -5.17 22.76 -18.18
C PHE A 308 -4.65 22.15 -19.46
N ARG A 309 -4.00 21.00 -19.37
CA ARG A 309 -3.36 20.31 -20.49
C ARG A 309 -3.83 18.87 -20.55
N VAL A 310 -4.10 18.36 -21.75
CA VAL A 310 -4.35 16.95 -22.02
C VAL A 310 -3.24 16.43 -22.93
N ALA A 311 -2.62 15.31 -22.56
CA ALA A 311 -1.56 14.71 -23.33
C ALA A 311 -2.02 14.31 -24.74
N LYS A 312 -1.25 14.70 -25.75
CA LYS A 312 -1.53 14.44 -27.18
C LYS A 312 -1.16 13.01 -27.56
N ASP A 313 -0.08 12.51 -27.00
CA ASP A 313 0.53 11.22 -27.30
C ASP A 313 1.18 10.60 -26.04
N GLU A 314 1.71 9.38 -26.19
CA GLU A 314 2.35 8.63 -25.10
C GLU A 314 3.62 9.32 -24.56
N GLU A 315 4.33 10.11 -25.36
CA GLU A 315 5.52 10.81 -24.89
C GLU A 315 5.13 11.97 -23.96
N GLU A 316 4.12 12.76 -24.34
CA GLU A 316 3.60 13.81 -23.47
C GLU A 316 2.96 13.23 -22.20
N GLU A 317 2.27 12.09 -22.29
CA GLU A 317 1.76 11.36 -21.11
C GLU A 317 2.91 11.04 -20.12
N LYS A 318 4.01 10.48 -20.61
CA LYS A 318 5.18 10.17 -19.78
C LYS A 318 5.81 11.42 -19.14
N GLN A 319 5.81 12.54 -19.86
CA GLN A 319 6.30 13.83 -19.36
C GLN A 319 5.42 14.39 -18.26
N LEU A 320 4.09 14.36 -18.41
CA LEU A 320 3.16 14.80 -17.39
C LEU A 320 3.30 13.99 -16.09
N TRP A 321 3.45 12.67 -16.21
CA TRP A 321 3.65 11.79 -15.07
C TRP A 321 5.08 11.86 -14.46
N TYR A 322 6.07 12.42 -15.19
CA TYR A 322 7.46 12.45 -14.75
C TYR A 322 7.62 13.20 -13.42
N ALA A 323 6.97 14.33 -13.25
CA ALA A 323 7.02 15.10 -12.01
C ALA A 323 6.52 14.27 -10.83
N ARG A 324 5.35 13.62 -10.95
CA ARG A 324 4.75 12.81 -9.88
C ARG A 324 5.61 11.60 -9.49
N ARG A 325 6.18 10.90 -10.48
CA ARG A 325 7.05 9.73 -10.24
C ARG A 325 8.33 10.09 -9.48
N ASN A 326 8.84 11.30 -9.65
CA ASN A 326 10.08 11.76 -9.04
C ASN A 326 9.88 12.60 -7.77
N ALA A 327 8.65 12.87 -7.36
CA ALA A 327 8.32 13.70 -6.20
C ALA A 327 9.06 13.24 -4.93
N SER A 328 8.93 11.98 -4.56
CA SER A 328 9.52 11.42 -3.33
C SER A 328 11.06 11.49 -3.27
N GLN A 329 11.72 11.44 -4.44
CA GLN A 329 13.18 11.54 -4.51
C GLN A 329 13.67 12.99 -4.55
N SER A 330 12.86 13.91 -5.10
CA SER A 330 13.25 15.32 -5.24
C SER A 330 13.29 16.03 -3.90
N ILE A 331 12.35 15.78 -3.01
CA ILE A 331 12.21 16.46 -1.71
C ILE A 331 13.39 16.24 -0.73
N THR A 332 14.30 15.30 -1.04
CA THR A 332 15.51 15.07 -0.22
C THR A 332 16.48 16.26 -0.17
N ILE A 333 16.24 17.33 -0.93
CA ILE A 333 16.97 18.59 -0.80
C ILE A 333 16.65 19.32 0.52
N PHE A 334 15.52 19.05 1.16
CA PHE A 334 15.06 19.74 2.35
C PHE A 334 15.55 19.14 3.68
N GLY A 335 16.21 17.96 3.65
CA GLY A 335 16.72 17.31 4.86
C GLY A 335 17.47 16.02 4.56
N ASN A 336 18.30 15.57 5.50
CA ASN A 336 19.06 14.34 5.35
C ASN A 336 18.31 13.09 5.84
N LYS A 337 17.18 13.29 6.54
CA LYS A 337 16.26 12.22 6.96
C LYS A 337 14.83 12.62 6.59
N LYS A 338 14.12 11.68 5.98
CA LYS A 338 12.71 11.78 5.65
C LYS A 338 11.91 10.87 6.58
N LEU A 339 10.95 11.42 7.30
CA LEU A 339 9.89 10.68 7.95
C LEU A 339 8.68 10.75 7.02
N ASN A 340 8.28 9.62 6.49
CA ASN A 340 7.23 9.54 5.48
C ASN A 340 6.02 8.84 6.06
N GLU A 341 4.91 9.58 6.15
CA GLU A 341 3.63 9.07 6.60
C GLU A 341 2.60 9.17 5.47
N ASP A 342 1.68 8.21 5.43
CA ASP A 342 0.54 8.20 4.52
C ASP A 342 -0.76 8.26 5.33
N ILE A 343 -1.32 9.43 5.43
CA ILE A 343 -2.60 9.62 6.12
C ILE A 343 -3.74 9.67 5.12
N SER A 344 -4.95 9.36 5.57
CA SER A 344 -6.15 9.66 4.78
C SER A 344 -7.14 10.45 5.60
N VAL A 345 -7.78 11.43 4.95
CA VAL A 345 -8.85 12.24 5.52
C VAL A 345 -10.09 12.18 4.62
N PRO A 346 -11.30 12.46 5.14
CA PRO A 346 -12.44 12.69 4.27
C PRO A 346 -12.09 13.74 3.22
N ARG A 347 -12.39 13.49 1.95
CA ARG A 347 -11.96 14.34 0.81
C ARG A 347 -12.25 15.83 1.00
N SER A 348 -13.38 16.17 1.61
CA SER A 348 -13.75 17.56 1.91
C SER A 348 -12.83 18.24 2.93
N MET A 349 -12.08 17.46 3.70
CA MET A 349 -11.16 17.95 4.72
C MET A 349 -9.73 18.15 4.21
N LEU A 350 -9.44 17.77 2.94
CA LEU A 350 -8.10 17.91 2.36
C LEU A 350 -7.49 19.32 2.49
N PRO A 351 -8.20 20.42 2.16
CA PRO A 351 -7.64 21.76 2.28
C PRO A 351 -7.23 22.09 3.73
N GLU A 352 -8.11 21.76 4.68
CA GLU A 352 -7.88 22.03 6.10
C GLU A 352 -6.76 21.15 6.66
N ALA A 353 -6.71 19.87 6.29
CA ALA A 353 -5.67 18.95 6.71
C ALA A 353 -4.28 19.44 6.24
N LEU A 354 -4.14 19.80 4.96
CA LEU A 354 -2.89 20.32 4.42
C LEU A 354 -2.46 21.62 5.11
N LYS A 355 -3.40 22.54 5.32
CA LYS A 355 -3.13 23.77 6.06
C LYS A 355 -2.60 23.50 7.47
N ASN A 356 -3.21 22.57 8.20
CA ASN A 356 -2.80 22.23 9.55
C ASN A 356 -1.45 21.48 9.56
N ILE A 357 -1.18 20.61 8.58
CA ILE A 357 0.11 19.95 8.40
C ILE A 357 1.23 20.97 8.21
N TYR A 358 1.03 21.99 7.34
CA TYR A 358 2.02 23.03 7.13
C TYR A 358 2.24 23.88 8.40
N ALA A 359 1.17 24.20 9.14
CA ALA A 359 1.28 24.93 10.41
C ALA A 359 2.05 24.13 11.47
N LEU A 360 1.89 22.80 11.52
CA LEU A 360 2.68 21.94 12.38
C LEU A 360 4.15 21.89 11.92
N GLY A 361 4.42 21.80 10.63
CA GLY A 361 5.77 21.93 10.09
C GLY A 361 6.45 23.23 10.53
N ASP A 362 5.76 24.36 10.38
CA ASP A 362 6.26 25.67 10.79
C ASP A 362 6.51 25.74 12.31
N LYS A 363 5.62 25.17 13.14
CA LYS A 363 5.77 25.07 14.60
C LYS A 363 7.06 24.37 15.02
N TYR A 364 7.42 23.30 14.31
CA TYR A 364 8.64 22.53 14.59
C TYR A 364 9.86 23.01 13.80
N GLY A 365 9.68 23.96 12.88
CA GLY A 365 10.76 24.47 12.01
C GLY A 365 11.14 23.48 10.89
N PHE A 366 10.24 22.58 10.51
CA PHE A 366 10.47 21.57 9.47
C PHE A 366 9.81 21.96 8.15
N LYS A 367 10.45 21.56 7.03
CA LYS A 367 9.79 21.53 5.74
C LYS A 367 8.96 20.23 5.64
N VAL A 368 7.70 20.37 5.25
CA VAL A 368 6.78 19.23 5.14
C VAL A 368 6.16 19.20 3.74
N PRO A 369 6.94 18.80 2.71
CA PRO A 369 6.38 18.63 1.37
C PRO A 369 5.35 17.51 1.33
N CYS A 370 4.18 17.81 0.74
CA CYS A 370 3.04 16.91 0.62
C CYS A 370 2.72 16.62 -0.85
N PHE A 371 2.45 15.37 -1.14
CA PHE A 371 1.90 14.91 -2.42
C PHE A 371 0.99 13.71 -2.16
N GLY A 372 0.18 13.31 -3.11
CA GLY A 372 -0.65 12.12 -2.91
C GLY A 372 -1.87 12.06 -3.80
N HIS A 373 -2.81 11.21 -3.39
CA HIS A 373 -3.98 10.81 -4.13
C HIS A 373 -5.17 11.72 -3.76
N ALA A 374 -5.25 12.89 -4.39
CA ALA A 374 -6.31 13.86 -4.08
C ALA A 374 -7.73 13.31 -4.39
N GLY A 375 -7.82 12.35 -5.30
CA GLY A 375 -9.09 11.71 -5.69
C GLY A 375 -9.74 10.88 -4.58
N ASP A 376 -8.98 10.38 -3.60
CA ASP A 376 -9.48 9.53 -2.51
C ASP A 376 -9.17 10.05 -1.09
N GLY A 377 -8.39 11.13 -0.98
CA GLY A 377 -8.11 11.79 0.31
C GLY A 377 -6.82 11.32 0.99
N ASN A 378 -5.99 10.53 0.30
CA ASN A 378 -4.72 10.04 0.84
C ASN A 378 -3.58 11.04 0.57
N ILE A 379 -2.83 11.37 1.61
CA ILE A 379 -1.73 12.34 1.58
C ILE A 379 -0.46 11.67 2.08
N HIS A 380 0.60 11.70 1.26
CA HIS A 380 1.95 11.38 1.70
C HIS A 380 2.58 12.63 2.33
N VAL A 381 2.66 12.63 3.64
CA VAL A 381 3.24 13.69 4.46
C VAL A 381 4.72 13.37 4.68
N ASN A 382 5.61 14.25 4.28
CA ASN A 382 7.04 14.01 4.40
C ASN A 382 7.67 15.05 5.32
N VAL A 383 7.86 14.70 6.59
CA VAL A 383 8.56 15.59 7.54
C VAL A 383 10.06 15.47 7.27
N MET A 384 10.66 16.55 6.76
CA MET A 384 12.06 16.61 6.37
C MET A 384 12.87 17.17 7.53
N ILE A 385 13.78 16.37 8.10
CA ILE A 385 14.55 16.70 9.29
C ILE A 385 16.04 16.47 9.09
N ASP A 386 16.85 17.04 9.97
CA ASP A 386 18.18 16.48 10.26
C ASP A 386 18.02 15.26 11.17
N ILE A 387 18.87 14.25 11.01
CA ILE A 387 18.80 13.01 11.81
C ILE A 387 18.96 13.29 13.31
N SER A 388 19.62 14.37 13.69
CA SER A 388 19.76 14.81 15.08
C SER A 388 18.44 15.28 15.71
N GLN A 389 17.40 15.54 14.89
CA GLN A 389 16.09 16.04 15.29
C GLN A 389 15.01 14.92 15.23
N ILE A 390 15.44 13.67 15.36
CA ILE A 390 14.54 12.51 15.17
C ILE A 390 13.38 12.49 16.18
N ASP A 391 13.64 12.87 17.43
CA ASP A 391 12.64 12.88 18.49
C ASP A 391 11.59 13.98 18.26
N GLU A 392 12.04 15.19 17.87
CA GLU A 392 11.15 16.30 17.50
C GLU A 392 10.34 15.96 16.22
N GLY A 393 10.97 15.24 15.29
CA GLY A 393 10.29 14.75 14.10
C GLY A 393 9.16 13.77 14.44
N HIS A 394 9.39 12.85 15.37
CA HIS A 394 8.35 11.94 15.86
C HIS A 394 7.23 12.66 16.61
N ASN A 395 7.57 13.68 17.43
CA ASN A 395 6.56 14.51 18.10
C ASN A 395 5.67 15.25 17.07
N CYS A 396 6.28 15.76 16.00
CA CYS A 396 5.53 16.40 14.90
C CYS A 396 4.57 15.41 14.23
N ILE A 397 5.01 14.17 13.96
CA ILE A 397 4.16 13.11 13.39
C ILE A 397 3.01 12.76 14.34
N GLU A 398 3.27 12.63 15.63
CA GLU A 398 2.24 12.31 16.62
C GLU A 398 1.13 13.39 16.63
N GLU A 399 1.49 14.68 16.60
CA GLU A 399 0.52 15.76 16.49
C GLU A 399 -0.23 15.75 15.15
N ILE A 400 0.44 15.39 14.04
CA ILE A 400 -0.23 15.20 12.74
C ILE A 400 -1.24 14.07 12.83
N PHE A 401 -0.88 12.93 13.41
CA PHE A 401 -1.78 11.80 13.56
C PHE A 401 -2.99 12.14 14.44
N GLN A 402 -2.78 12.82 15.57
CA GLN A 402 -3.88 13.27 16.42
C GLN A 402 -4.84 14.18 15.65
N MET A 403 -4.31 15.19 14.95
CA MET A 403 -5.10 16.11 14.13
C MET A 403 -5.91 15.36 13.06
N VAL A 404 -5.29 14.39 12.38
CA VAL A 404 -5.95 13.58 11.33
C VAL A 404 -7.10 12.76 11.91
N VAL A 405 -6.91 12.11 13.05
CA VAL A 405 -7.94 11.33 13.72
C VAL A 405 -9.10 12.23 14.20
N ASP A 406 -8.79 13.40 14.76
CA ASP A 406 -9.80 14.40 15.16
C ASP A 406 -10.65 14.90 13.97
N MET A 407 -10.08 14.87 12.75
CA MET A 407 -10.78 15.19 11.51
C MET A 407 -11.57 14.01 10.92
N GLY A 408 -11.60 12.85 11.59
CA GLY A 408 -12.26 11.62 11.12
C GLY A 408 -11.44 10.86 10.06
N GLY A 409 -10.14 11.07 10.05
CA GLY A 409 -9.20 10.39 9.17
C GLY A 409 -8.56 9.15 9.78
N THR A 410 -7.51 8.62 9.14
CA THR A 410 -6.79 7.43 9.56
C THR A 410 -5.27 7.62 9.47
N LEU A 411 -4.53 6.89 10.33
CA LEU A 411 -3.06 6.91 10.41
C LEU A 411 -2.38 6.36 9.15
N SER A 412 -3.07 5.51 8.40
CA SER A 412 -2.53 4.90 7.19
C SER A 412 -3.62 4.74 6.15
N GLY A 413 -3.38 5.27 4.95
CA GLY A 413 -4.24 5.10 3.79
C GLY A 413 -3.97 3.79 3.05
N GLU A 414 -2.68 3.47 2.84
CA GLU A 414 -2.29 2.33 2.02
C GLU A 414 -1.04 1.56 2.50
N HIS A 415 -0.17 2.17 3.36
CA HIS A 415 1.10 1.54 3.75
C HIS A 415 0.98 0.45 4.81
N GLY A 416 -0.13 0.38 5.55
CA GLY A 416 -0.31 -0.47 6.72
C GLY A 416 0.22 0.17 8.01
N ILE A 417 0.26 -0.61 9.07
CA ILE A 417 0.69 -0.20 10.42
C ILE A 417 2.08 -0.75 10.75
N GLY A 418 2.26 -2.05 10.56
CA GLY A 418 3.52 -2.76 10.82
C GLY A 418 4.05 -2.53 12.23
N THR A 419 5.37 -2.36 12.32
CA THR A 419 6.07 -1.95 13.54
C THR A 419 6.18 -0.43 13.66
N SER A 420 6.17 0.29 12.52
CA SER A 420 6.46 1.73 12.50
C SER A 420 5.33 2.56 13.09
N LYS A 421 4.07 2.22 12.80
CA LYS A 421 2.89 2.93 13.30
C LYS A 421 2.23 2.25 14.51
N ALA A 422 2.69 1.05 14.90
CA ALA A 422 2.18 0.34 16.09
C ALA A 422 2.15 1.19 17.37
N PRO A 423 3.14 2.04 17.67
CA PRO A 423 3.12 2.91 18.85
C PRO A 423 1.98 3.93 18.85
N PHE A 424 1.44 4.28 17.69
CA PHE A 424 0.40 5.31 17.52
C PHE A 424 -1.02 4.75 17.47
N MET A 425 -1.19 3.42 17.58
CA MET A 425 -2.52 2.79 17.52
C MET A 425 -3.49 3.34 18.57
N GLY A 426 -3.01 3.71 19.77
CA GLY A 426 -3.83 4.33 20.82
C GLY A 426 -4.33 5.74 20.49
N ILE A 427 -3.83 6.40 19.43
CA ILE A 427 -4.40 7.64 18.90
C ILE A 427 -5.69 7.37 18.11
N ALA A 428 -5.68 6.29 17.31
CA ALA A 428 -6.77 5.97 16.39
C ALA A 428 -7.87 5.11 17.01
N PHE A 429 -7.55 4.33 18.05
CA PHE A 429 -8.43 3.32 18.63
C PHE A 429 -8.46 3.42 20.14
N ASN A 430 -9.64 3.28 20.74
CA ASN A 430 -9.79 3.21 22.18
C ASN A 430 -9.39 1.82 22.73
N ASP A 431 -9.37 1.67 24.06
CA ASP A 431 -8.93 0.44 24.73
C ASP A 431 -9.83 -0.77 24.38
N GLU A 432 -11.13 -0.58 24.20
CA GLU A 432 -12.09 -1.63 23.85
C GLU A 432 -11.86 -2.12 22.42
N GLU A 433 -11.55 -1.23 21.48
CA GLU A 433 -11.24 -1.57 20.10
C GLU A 433 -9.89 -2.31 20.01
N LEU A 434 -8.88 -1.83 20.73
CA LEU A 434 -7.58 -2.50 20.82
C LEU A 434 -7.70 -3.88 21.46
N GLN A 435 -8.56 -4.03 22.47
CA GLN A 435 -8.84 -5.33 23.07
C GLN A 435 -9.51 -6.29 22.08
N LEU A 436 -10.47 -5.79 21.28
CA LEU A 436 -11.10 -6.61 20.23
C LEU A 436 -10.06 -7.13 19.22
N PHE A 437 -9.07 -6.32 18.79
CA PHE A 437 -8.00 -6.79 17.91
C PHE A 437 -7.18 -7.90 18.55
N LYS A 438 -6.85 -7.78 19.84
CA LYS A 438 -6.16 -8.84 20.62
C LYS A 438 -6.99 -10.12 20.72
N ASP A 439 -8.29 -10.02 20.90
CA ASP A 439 -9.19 -11.17 20.99
C ASP A 439 -9.29 -11.90 19.63
N ILE A 440 -9.38 -11.15 18.53
CA ILE A 440 -9.31 -11.71 17.17
C ILE A 440 -7.97 -12.41 16.94
N LYS A 441 -6.87 -11.76 17.27
CA LYS A 441 -5.51 -12.35 17.20
C LYS A 441 -5.45 -13.67 17.97
N LYS A 442 -5.92 -13.68 19.21
CA LYS A 442 -5.94 -14.86 20.06
C LYS A 442 -6.80 -16.00 19.51
N ALA A 443 -7.91 -15.69 18.83
CA ALA A 443 -8.76 -16.71 18.20
C ALA A 443 -8.07 -17.42 17.02
N PHE A 444 -7.21 -16.71 16.27
CA PHE A 444 -6.49 -17.26 15.13
C PHE A 444 -5.13 -17.85 15.51
N ASP A 445 -4.45 -17.23 16.45
CA ASP A 445 -3.06 -17.55 16.87
C ASP A 445 -2.95 -17.49 18.41
N PRO A 446 -3.43 -18.52 19.11
CA PRO A 446 -3.45 -18.54 20.59
C PRO A 446 -2.07 -18.43 21.23
N ASN A 447 -1.01 -18.90 20.54
CA ASN A 447 0.37 -18.90 21.03
C ASN A 447 1.17 -17.67 20.62
N GLY A 448 0.59 -16.75 19.80
CA GLY A 448 1.22 -15.51 19.40
C GLY A 448 2.47 -15.69 18.52
N ILE A 449 2.53 -16.76 17.71
CA ILE A 449 3.72 -17.06 16.88
C ILE A 449 3.73 -16.33 15.54
N LEU A 450 2.55 -15.88 15.04
CA LEU A 450 2.43 -15.25 13.74
C LEU A 450 2.70 -13.75 13.83
N ASN A 451 3.79 -13.34 13.22
CA ASN A 451 4.21 -11.95 13.01
C ASN A 451 4.00 -11.01 14.22
N PRO A 452 4.46 -11.40 15.44
CA PRO A 452 4.23 -10.61 16.65
C PRO A 452 4.88 -9.23 16.58
N GLY A 453 4.29 -8.26 17.30
CA GLY A 453 4.77 -6.88 17.38
C GLY A 453 4.32 -6.00 16.19
N LYS A 454 3.45 -6.50 15.32
CA LYS A 454 2.78 -5.72 14.29
C LYS A 454 1.41 -5.25 14.80
N MET A 455 0.96 -4.08 14.33
CA MET A 455 -0.36 -3.51 14.68
C MET A 455 -0.56 -3.32 16.20
N GLY A 456 0.50 -3.31 17.01
CA GLY A 456 0.39 -3.28 18.46
C GLY A 456 -0.06 -4.59 19.12
N LEU A 457 0.08 -5.74 18.42
CA LEU A 457 -0.38 -7.07 18.81
C LEU A 457 0.76 -8.01 19.18
#